data_fe65c249288e0b6227e480aa3d983463
#
_entry.id   fe65c249288e0b6227e480aa3d983463
#
_cell.length_a   1.000
_cell.length_b   1.000
_cell.length_c   1.000
_cell.angle_alpha   90.00
_cell.angle_beta   90.00
_cell.angle_gamma   90.00
#
_symmetry.space_group_name_H-M   'P 1'
#
loop_
_entity.id
_entity.type
_entity.pdbx_description
1 polymer ?
#
loop_
_entity_poly.entity_id
_entity_poly.type
_entity_poly.pdbx_seq_one_letter_code
_entity_poly.pdbx_strand_id
1 'polypeptide(L)'
;EGEKTMPKNLVQSVVFGVLMVVVMVYFMICYNIAMDMGGLTPSVFILALGELPIMAAIAFVLQSVALGKLAKILAFRIVNPATDKPMAIILAISAMTVCCMCPVMSFIATLMHSGTQSLFTNWLQKWFFNFAPALLWQIFFAGPIVRFVFGLIFREREGKVVAEEA
;
A
#
# COMPACT_ATOMS: atom_id res chain seq x y z
N GLU A 1 -17.93 4.92 14.33
CA GLU A 1 -16.95 5.79 13.62
C GLU A 1 -16.22 5.07 12.46
N GLY A 2 -16.09 3.75 12.49
CA GLY A 2 -15.42 2.98 11.42
C GLY A 2 -16.17 2.87 10.09
N GLU A 3 -17.48 3.08 10.08
CA GLU A 3 -18.33 2.88 8.91
C GLU A 3 -18.29 4.05 7.90
N LYS A 4 -17.96 5.25 8.38
CA LYS A 4 -17.88 6.49 7.55
C LYS A 4 -16.60 6.61 6.72
N THR A 5 -15.61 5.74 6.93
CA THR A 5 -14.30 5.81 6.29
C THR A 5 -14.07 4.73 5.21
N MET A 6 -15.12 4.00 4.86
CA MET A 6 -15.05 3.00 3.78
C MET A 6 -15.60 3.55 2.46
N PRO A 7 -14.95 3.23 1.33
CA PRO A 7 -15.42 3.66 0.01
C PRO A 7 -16.77 3.01 -0.32
N LYS A 8 -17.75 3.85 -0.63
CA LYS A 8 -19.12 3.44 -1.01
C LYS A 8 -19.30 3.32 -2.52
N ASN A 9 -18.46 4.00 -3.31
CA ASN A 9 -18.54 4.09 -4.75
C ASN A 9 -17.24 3.65 -5.41
N LEU A 10 -17.29 3.27 -6.69
CA LEU A 10 -16.13 2.83 -7.48
C LEU A 10 -15.03 3.89 -7.51
N VAL A 11 -15.39 5.17 -7.67
CA VAL A 11 -14.46 6.31 -7.64
C VAL A 11 -13.78 6.42 -6.27
N GLN A 12 -14.53 6.31 -5.19
CA GLN A 12 -13.99 6.31 -3.83
C GLN A 12 -13.04 5.14 -3.59
N SER A 13 -13.36 3.96 -4.13
CA SER A 13 -12.50 2.77 -4.05
C SER A 13 -11.18 2.96 -4.80
N VAL A 14 -11.22 3.60 -5.96
CA VAL A 14 -10.02 3.92 -6.75
C VAL A 14 -9.17 4.95 -6.01
N VAL A 15 -9.76 6.04 -5.51
CA VAL A 15 -9.03 7.07 -4.75
C VAL A 15 -8.39 6.48 -3.49
N PHE A 16 -9.13 5.67 -2.76
CA PHE A 16 -8.61 4.97 -1.58
C PHE A 16 -7.44 4.05 -1.94
N GLY A 17 -7.57 3.30 -3.03
CA GLY A 17 -6.50 2.42 -3.55
C GLY A 17 -5.26 3.20 -3.96
N VAL A 18 -5.41 4.33 -4.67
CA VAL A 18 -4.29 5.20 -5.06
C VAL A 18 -3.57 5.76 -3.84
N LEU A 19 -4.32 6.30 -2.87
CA LEU A 19 -3.74 6.81 -1.62
C LEU A 19 -2.96 5.73 -0.88
N MET A 20 -3.52 4.52 -0.79
CA MET A 20 -2.87 3.39 -0.14
C MET A 20 -1.57 3.01 -0.85
N VAL A 21 -1.59 2.92 -2.18
CA VAL A 21 -0.41 2.61 -2.99
C VAL A 21 0.66 3.68 -2.82
N VAL A 22 0.31 4.97 -2.92
CA VAL A 22 1.27 6.07 -2.80
C VAL A 22 1.95 6.08 -1.45
N VAL A 23 1.18 5.99 -0.35
CA VAL A 23 1.73 5.98 1.02
C VAL A 23 2.64 4.77 1.25
N MET A 24 2.22 3.60 0.77
CA MET A 24 2.96 2.37 0.94
C MET A 24 4.24 2.35 0.11
N VAL A 25 4.13 2.69 -1.17
CA VAL A 25 5.27 2.66 -2.11
C VAL A 25 6.31 3.71 -1.73
N TYR A 26 5.89 4.93 -1.36
CA TYR A 26 6.81 5.98 -0.92
C TYR A 26 7.65 5.53 0.28
N PHE A 27 7.02 4.97 1.30
CA PHE A 27 7.73 4.43 2.46
C PHE A 27 8.74 3.34 2.06
N MET A 28 8.31 2.40 1.22
CA MET A 28 9.17 1.29 0.81
C MET A 28 10.35 1.74 -0.05
N ILE A 29 10.17 2.74 -0.91
CA ILE A 29 11.29 3.34 -1.67
C ILE A 29 12.27 4.01 -0.71
N CYS A 30 11.78 4.86 0.22
CA CYS A 30 12.63 5.49 1.24
C CYS A 30 13.40 4.44 2.05
N TYR A 31 12.73 3.37 2.46
CA TYR A 31 13.36 2.27 3.20
C TYR A 31 14.46 1.59 2.39
N ASN A 32 14.20 1.22 1.13
CA ASN A 32 15.19 0.55 0.28
C ASN A 32 16.39 1.45 -0.02
N ILE A 33 16.17 2.73 -0.37
CA ILE A 33 17.27 3.69 -0.61
C ILE A 33 18.09 3.90 0.67
N ALA A 34 17.44 4.01 1.83
CA ALA A 34 18.14 4.16 3.11
C ALA A 34 19.00 2.93 3.43
N MET A 35 18.52 1.72 3.14
CA MET A 35 19.29 0.49 3.29
C MET A 35 20.48 0.43 2.33
N ASP A 36 20.29 0.80 1.07
CA ASP A 36 21.35 0.82 0.05
C ASP A 36 22.42 1.90 0.34
N MET A 37 22.03 3.03 0.95
CA MET A 37 22.94 4.13 1.36
C MET A 37 23.56 3.94 2.76
N GLY A 38 23.15 2.91 3.50
CA GLY A 38 23.65 2.63 4.86
C GLY A 38 23.06 3.54 5.94
N GLY A 39 21.99 4.29 5.68
CA GLY A 39 21.29 5.10 6.67
C GLY A 39 20.30 6.10 6.09
N LEU A 40 19.51 6.72 6.97
CA LEU A 40 18.55 7.76 6.63
C LEU A 40 19.27 9.11 6.49
N THR A 41 19.27 9.66 5.29
CA THR A 41 19.75 11.00 4.96
C THR A 41 18.65 11.84 4.33
N PRO A 42 18.69 13.18 4.39
CA PRO A 42 17.68 14.02 3.74
C PRO A 42 17.53 13.76 2.23
N SER A 43 18.61 13.34 1.56
CA SER A 43 18.62 12.97 0.15
C SER A 43 17.75 11.77 -0.18
N VAL A 44 17.55 10.84 0.76
CA VAL A 44 16.68 9.66 0.59
C VAL A 44 15.26 10.08 0.19
N PHE A 45 14.71 11.09 0.86
CA PHE A 45 13.35 11.57 0.60
C PHE A 45 13.19 12.20 -0.78
N ILE A 46 14.21 12.92 -1.25
CA ILE A 46 14.21 13.56 -2.58
C ILE A 46 14.34 12.49 -3.67
N LEU A 47 15.25 11.54 -3.50
CA LEU A 47 15.44 10.43 -4.45
C LEU A 47 14.17 9.57 -4.52
N ALA A 48 13.55 9.29 -3.37
CA ALA A 48 12.30 8.54 -3.32
C ALA A 48 11.15 9.21 -4.08
N LEU A 49 11.06 10.54 -4.06
CA LEU A 49 10.08 11.28 -4.85
C LEU A 49 10.30 11.12 -6.36
N GLY A 50 11.55 11.00 -6.80
CA GLY A 50 11.89 10.78 -8.22
C GLY A 50 11.45 9.40 -8.72
N GLU A 51 11.55 8.37 -7.89
CA GLU A 51 11.17 7.00 -8.24
C GLU A 51 9.67 6.72 -8.03
N LEU A 52 9.03 7.49 -7.17
CA LEU A 52 7.63 7.28 -6.76
C LEU A 52 6.64 7.17 -7.93
N PRO A 53 6.65 8.04 -8.96
CA PRO A 53 5.64 7.96 -10.02
C PRO A 53 5.66 6.64 -10.77
N ILE A 54 6.85 6.14 -11.10
CA ILE A 54 7.04 4.88 -11.86
C ILE A 54 6.64 3.71 -11.00
N MET A 55 7.17 3.62 -9.78
CA MET A 55 6.89 2.53 -8.87
C MET A 55 5.42 2.49 -8.41
N ALA A 56 4.82 3.66 -8.16
CA ALA A 56 3.40 3.74 -7.80
C ALA A 56 2.49 3.32 -8.95
N ALA A 57 2.81 3.69 -10.19
CA ALA A 57 2.05 3.26 -11.36
C ALA A 57 2.10 1.73 -11.53
N ILE A 58 3.29 1.13 -11.43
CA ILE A 58 3.47 -0.32 -11.50
C ILE A 58 2.69 -1.01 -10.38
N ALA A 59 2.84 -0.54 -9.14
CA ALA A 59 2.17 -1.10 -7.97
C ALA A 59 0.64 -1.01 -8.10
N PHE A 60 0.12 0.13 -8.59
CA PHE A 60 -1.32 0.32 -8.79
C PHE A 60 -1.88 -0.64 -9.85
N VAL A 61 -1.20 -0.80 -10.96
CA VAL A 61 -1.61 -1.75 -12.02
C VAL A 61 -1.61 -3.18 -11.48
N LEU A 62 -0.54 -3.61 -10.83
CA LEU A 62 -0.43 -4.95 -10.25
C LEU A 62 -1.52 -5.22 -9.22
N GLN A 63 -1.78 -4.27 -8.34
CA GLN A 63 -2.82 -4.38 -7.32
C GLN A 63 -4.22 -4.44 -7.92
N SER A 64 -4.48 -3.64 -8.95
CA SER A 64 -5.81 -3.56 -9.58
C SER A 64 -6.13 -4.80 -10.42
N VAL A 65 -5.14 -5.33 -11.14
CA VAL A 65 -5.36 -6.43 -12.12
C VAL A 65 -5.40 -7.81 -11.43
N ALA A 66 -4.42 -8.12 -10.59
CA ALA A 66 -4.24 -9.48 -10.09
C ALA A 66 -4.12 -9.57 -8.57
N LEU A 67 -3.17 -8.84 -7.98
CA LEU A 67 -2.76 -9.05 -6.60
C LEU A 67 -3.82 -8.62 -5.58
N GLY A 68 -4.59 -7.58 -5.87
CA GLY A 68 -5.68 -7.15 -5.00
C GLY A 68 -6.82 -8.17 -4.92
N LYS A 69 -7.15 -8.85 -6.01
CA LYS A 69 -8.13 -9.94 -6.02
C LYS A 69 -7.59 -11.16 -5.28
N LEU A 70 -6.35 -11.55 -5.56
CA LEU A 70 -5.69 -12.67 -4.91
C LEU A 70 -5.58 -12.46 -3.39
N ALA A 71 -5.18 -11.28 -2.96
CA ALA A 71 -5.10 -10.92 -1.54
C ALA A 71 -6.46 -11.04 -0.83
N LYS A 72 -7.55 -10.59 -1.46
CA LYS A 72 -8.89 -10.74 -0.92
C LYS A 72 -9.33 -12.20 -0.83
N ILE A 73 -9.07 -13.00 -1.85
CA ILE A 73 -9.39 -14.44 -1.85
C ILE A 73 -8.65 -15.15 -0.71
N LEU A 74 -7.36 -14.85 -0.55
CA LEU A 74 -6.56 -15.43 0.52
C LEU A 74 -7.01 -14.96 1.92
N ALA A 75 -7.33 -13.67 2.07
CA ALA A 75 -7.84 -13.13 3.31
C ALA A 75 -9.16 -13.78 3.73
N PHE A 76 -10.10 -13.97 2.80
CA PHE A 76 -11.39 -14.60 3.08
C PHE A 76 -11.34 -16.11 3.35
N ARG A 77 -10.18 -16.72 3.17
CA ARG A 77 -9.94 -18.08 3.69
C ARG A 77 -9.62 -18.11 5.19
N ILE A 78 -9.16 -16.99 5.73
CA ILE A 78 -8.74 -16.86 7.13
C ILE A 78 -9.84 -16.20 7.96
N VAL A 79 -10.52 -15.20 7.39
CA VAL A 79 -11.59 -14.45 8.05
C VAL A 79 -12.90 -14.58 7.30
N ASN A 80 -14.01 -14.64 8.06
CA ASN A 80 -15.35 -14.72 7.50
C ASN A 80 -15.99 -13.32 7.47
N PRO A 81 -16.28 -12.74 6.27
CA PRO A 81 -16.85 -11.40 6.16
C PRO A 81 -18.22 -11.22 6.84
N ALA A 82 -18.95 -12.33 7.08
CA ALA A 82 -20.29 -12.28 7.66
C ALA A 82 -20.31 -12.31 9.20
N THR A 83 -19.25 -12.87 9.82
CA THR A 83 -19.21 -13.12 11.27
C THR A 83 -18.12 -12.38 12.00
N ASP A 84 -17.02 -12.05 11.31
CA ASP A 84 -15.87 -11.44 11.94
C ASP A 84 -15.98 -9.92 12.03
N LYS A 85 -15.28 -9.35 13.01
CA LYS A 85 -15.26 -7.89 13.20
C LYS A 85 -14.64 -7.20 11.97
N PRO A 86 -15.19 -6.04 11.52
CA PRO A 86 -14.67 -5.31 10.36
C PRO A 86 -13.17 -5.03 10.42
N MET A 87 -12.64 -4.80 11.62
CA MET A 87 -11.21 -4.57 11.85
C MET A 87 -10.36 -5.81 11.51
N ALA A 88 -10.82 -7.01 11.88
CA ALA A 88 -10.12 -8.26 11.58
C ALA A 88 -10.08 -8.53 10.06
N ILE A 89 -11.18 -8.26 9.37
CA ILE A 89 -11.29 -8.39 7.91
C ILE A 89 -10.30 -7.44 7.22
N ILE A 90 -10.24 -6.19 7.66
CA ILE A 90 -9.33 -5.18 7.10
C ILE A 90 -7.87 -5.57 7.33
N LEU A 91 -7.53 -6.01 8.55
CA LEU A 91 -6.18 -6.47 8.88
C LEU A 91 -5.78 -7.68 8.03
N ALA A 92 -6.66 -8.65 7.86
CA ALA A 92 -6.41 -9.83 7.05
C ALA A 92 -6.17 -9.47 5.57
N ILE A 93 -7.01 -8.60 4.99
CA ILE A 93 -6.84 -8.14 3.62
C ILE A 93 -5.53 -7.37 3.47
N SER A 94 -5.20 -6.50 4.43
CA SER A 94 -3.95 -5.73 4.42
C SER A 94 -2.73 -6.63 4.50
N ALA A 95 -2.72 -7.61 5.40
CA ALA A 95 -1.63 -8.57 5.56
C ALA A 95 -1.44 -9.41 4.28
N MET A 96 -2.52 -9.94 3.71
CA MET A 96 -2.46 -10.71 2.48
C MET A 96 -2.03 -9.86 1.27
N THR A 97 -2.41 -8.58 1.23
CA THR A 97 -1.91 -7.66 0.22
C THR A 97 -0.40 -7.52 0.29
N VAL A 98 0.17 -7.32 1.48
CA VAL A 98 1.63 -7.27 1.66
C VAL A 98 2.28 -8.60 1.27
N CYS A 99 1.71 -9.74 1.68
CA CYS A 99 2.24 -11.06 1.32
C CYS A 99 2.34 -11.26 -0.20
N CYS A 100 1.36 -10.75 -0.95
CA CYS A 100 1.35 -10.88 -2.41
C CYS A 100 2.20 -9.81 -3.10
N MET A 101 2.14 -8.56 -2.63
CA MET A 101 2.81 -7.43 -3.28
C MET A 101 4.30 -7.39 -2.98
N CYS A 102 4.73 -7.72 -1.75
CA CYS A 102 6.11 -7.59 -1.33
C CYS A 102 7.09 -8.40 -2.19
N PRO A 103 6.86 -9.71 -2.49
CA PRO A 103 7.77 -10.46 -3.36
C PRO A 103 7.85 -9.89 -4.78
N VAL A 104 6.72 -9.46 -5.35
CA VAL A 104 6.68 -8.94 -6.72
C VAL A 104 7.35 -7.58 -6.81
N MET A 105 7.05 -6.67 -5.89
CA MET A 105 7.67 -5.33 -5.87
C MET A 105 9.16 -5.41 -5.52
N SER A 106 9.58 -6.32 -4.63
CA SER A 106 11.00 -6.56 -4.36
C SER A 106 11.73 -7.12 -5.57
N PHE A 107 11.07 -7.94 -6.40
CA PHE A 107 11.63 -8.43 -7.65
C PHE A 107 11.85 -7.29 -8.65
N ILE A 108 10.86 -6.44 -8.85
CA ILE A 108 10.94 -5.28 -9.74
C ILE A 108 12.02 -4.31 -9.27
N ALA A 109 12.05 -3.99 -7.97
CA ALA A 109 13.08 -3.12 -7.39
C ALA A 109 14.49 -3.70 -7.58
N THR A 110 14.67 -5.01 -7.39
CA THR A 110 15.96 -5.67 -7.61
C THR A 110 16.39 -5.59 -9.08
N LEU A 111 15.46 -5.80 -10.00
CA LEU A 111 15.73 -5.72 -11.44
C LEU A 111 16.14 -4.30 -11.85
N MET A 112 15.52 -3.27 -11.29
CA MET A 112 15.83 -1.87 -11.60
C MET A 112 17.17 -1.41 -11.01
N HIS A 113 17.53 -1.85 -9.79
CA HIS A 113 18.71 -1.33 -9.09
C HIS A 113 19.94 -2.24 -9.18
N SER A 114 19.77 -3.56 -9.24
CA SER A 114 20.87 -4.52 -9.16
C SER A 114 21.17 -5.23 -10.49
N GLY A 115 20.35 -5.00 -11.52
CA GLY A 115 20.48 -5.69 -12.80
C GLY A 115 20.27 -7.21 -12.68
N THR A 116 20.85 -7.96 -13.63
CA THR A 116 20.63 -9.42 -13.73
C THR A 116 21.67 -10.27 -12.98
N GLN A 117 22.77 -9.67 -12.54
CA GLN A 117 23.80 -10.40 -11.77
C GLN A 117 23.29 -10.71 -10.37
N SER A 118 23.33 -11.98 -9.99
CA SER A 118 22.84 -12.48 -8.69
C SER A 118 21.39 -12.10 -8.38
N LEU A 119 20.55 -11.95 -9.42
CA LEU A 119 19.17 -11.49 -9.31
C LEU A 119 18.37 -12.26 -8.26
N PHE A 120 18.46 -13.59 -8.27
CA PHE A 120 17.70 -14.43 -7.35
C PHE A 120 18.10 -14.22 -5.89
N THR A 121 19.40 -14.15 -5.60
CA THR A 121 19.90 -13.95 -4.23
C THR A 121 19.54 -12.56 -3.71
N ASN A 122 19.76 -11.53 -4.53
CA ASN A 122 19.44 -10.15 -4.18
C ASN A 122 17.93 -9.94 -3.99
N TRP A 123 17.12 -10.57 -4.86
CA TRP A 123 15.66 -10.53 -4.73
C TRP A 123 15.20 -11.21 -3.44
N LEU A 124 15.67 -12.41 -3.14
CA LEU A 124 15.28 -13.15 -1.94
C LEU A 124 15.67 -12.38 -0.67
N GLN A 125 16.86 -11.78 -0.66
CA GLN A 125 17.35 -10.96 0.43
C GLN A 125 16.46 -9.70 0.60
N LYS A 126 16.22 -8.94 -0.48
CA LYS A 126 15.34 -7.77 -0.43
C LYS A 126 13.92 -8.14 -0.01
N TRP A 127 13.37 -9.22 -0.52
CA TRP A 127 12.05 -9.67 -0.12
C TRP A 127 11.97 -9.96 1.39
N PHE A 128 12.94 -10.70 1.92
CA PHE A 128 12.98 -11.05 3.34
C PHE A 128 13.09 -9.80 4.25
N PHE A 129 13.99 -8.88 3.92
CA PHE A 129 14.17 -7.66 4.69
C PHE A 129 13.03 -6.66 4.52
N ASN A 130 12.38 -6.63 3.38
CA ASN A 130 11.26 -5.72 3.10
C ASN A 130 9.94 -6.19 3.72
N PHE A 131 9.78 -7.49 3.96
CA PHE A 131 8.51 -8.07 4.37
C PHE A 131 8.04 -7.54 5.73
N ALA A 132 8.89 -7.57 6.73
CA ALA A 132 8.53 -7.14 8.09
C ALA A 132 8.22 -5.63 8.17
N PRO A 133 9.08 -4.72 7.68
CA PRO A 133 8.74 -3.29 7.69
C PRO A 133 7.53 -2.95 6.83
N ALA A 134 7.32 -3.62 5.68
CA ALA A 134 6.14 -3.43 4.86
C ALA A 134 4.86 -3.80 5.61
N LEU A 135 4.85 -4.93 6.31
CA LEU A 135 3.70 -5.40 7.07
C LEU A 135 3.39 -4.48 8.25
N LEU A 136 4.40 -4.10 9.02
CA LEU A 136 4.26 -3.18 10.15
C LEU A 136 3.76 -1.81 9.69
N TRP A 137 4.35 -1.27 8.63
CA TRP A 137 3.92 0.01 8.06
C TRP A 137 2.48 -0.03 7.56
N GLN A 138 2.09 -1.09 6.86
CA GLN A 138 0.74 -1.27 6.35
C GLN A 138 -0.31 -1.30 7.46
N ILE A 139 -0.03 -2.02 8.54
CA ILE A 139 -0.98 -2.21 9.64
C ILE A 139 -1.07 -0.96 10.52
N PHE A 140 0.07 -0.41 10.95
CA PHE A 140 0.11 0.63 11.97
C PHE A 140 0.03 2.05 11.41
N PHE A 141 0.51 2.30 10.19
CA PHE A 141 0.62 3.64 9.64
C PHE A 141 -0.21 3.83 8.37
N ALA A 142 0.03 3.04 7.31
CA ALA A 142 -0.63 3.26 6.03
C ALA A 142 -2.16 3.15 6.14
N GLY A 143 -2.67 2.14 6.83
CA GLY A 143 -4.09 1.96 7.05
C GLY A 143 -4.77 3.14 7.74
N PRO A 144 -4.34 3.55 8.95
CA PRO A 144 -4.87 4.71 9.65
C PRO A 144 -4.71 6.04 8.89
N ILE A 145 -3.51 6.30 8.31
CA ILE A 145 -3.23 7.53 7.57
C ILE A 145 -4.18 7.67 6.37
N VAL A 146 -4.29 6.62 5.57
CA VAL A 146 -5.13 6.66 4.36
C VAL A 146 -6.61 6.84 4.71
N ARG A 147 -7.10 6.20 5.76
CA ARG A 147 -8.49 6.40 6.23
C ARG A 147 -8.73 7.82 6.72
N PHE A 148 -7.77 8.39 7.45
CA PHE A 148 -7.85 9.76 7.93
C PHE A 148 -7.89 10.75 6.75
N VAL A 149 -6.96 10.62 5.79
CA VAL A 149 -6.90 11.48 4.60
C VAL A 149 -8.15 11.29 3.72
N PHE A 150 -8.59 10.06 3.52
CA PHE A 150 -9.81 9.76 2.78
C PHE A 150 -11.05 10.37 3.44
N GLY A 151 -11.15 10.27 4.76
CA GLY A 151 -12.21 10.90 5.54
C GLY A 151 -12.23 12.42 5.40
N LEU A 152 -11.07 13.08 5.37
CA LEU A 152 -10.98 14.53 5.13
C LEU A 152 -11.46 14.91 3.73
N ILE A 153 -11.01 14.18 2.69
CA ILE A 153 -11.34 14.47 1.30
C ILE A 153 -12.86 14.35 1.02
N PHE A 154 -13.49 13.31 1.58
CA PHE A 154 -14.90 13.03 1.28
C PHE A 154 -15.89 13.64 2.28
N ARG A 155 -15.45 14.01 3.49
CA ARG A 155 -16.27 14.74 4.47
C ARG A 155 -16.59 16.16 4.01
N GLU A 156 -15.68 16.85 3.34
CA GLU A 156 -15.91 18.18 2.78
C GLU A 156 -16.92 18.18 1.63
N ARG A 157 -17.02 17.07 0.88
CA ARG A 157 -17.99 16.97 -0.22
C ARG A 157 -19.42 16.76 0.25
N GLU A 158 -19.63 15.96 1.30
CA GLU A 158 -20.98 15.80 1.88
C GLU A 158 -21.50 17.12 2.50
N GLY A 159 -20.62 17.89 3.14
CA GLY A 159 -21.00 19.19 3.71
C GLY A 159 -21.35 20.25 2.66
N LYS A 160 -20.76 20.21 1.47
CA LYS A 160 -21.09 21.14 0.37
C LYS A 160 -22.38 20.79 -0.34
N VAL A 161 -22.70 19.52 -0.52
CA VAL A 161 -23.94 19.07 -1.16
C VAL A 161 -25.15 19.39 -0.28
N VAL A 162 -25.03 19.22 1.03
CA VAL A 162 -26.11 19.58 1.98
C VAL A 162 -26.33 21.09 2.11
N ALA A 163 -25.27 21.90 1.88
CA ALA A 163 -25.38 23.36 1.90
C ALA A 163 -25.91 23.95 0.59
N GLU A 164 -25.92 23.20 -0.49
CA GLU A 164 -26.40 23.62 -1.81
C GLU A 164 -27.89 23.22 -2.03
N GLU A 165 -28.39 22.27 -1.22
CA GLU A 165 -29.79 21.82 -1.22
C GLU A 165 -30.65 22.49 -0.13
N ALA A 166 -30.11 23.37 0.72
CA ALA A 166 -30.77 24.13 1.78
C ALA A 166 -30.93 25.59 1.42
#